data_4df85950ef43f72ebff5df35a5fda427
#
_entry.id   4df85950ef43f72ebff5df35a5fda427
#
_cell.length_a   1.000
_cell.length_b   1.000
_cell.length_c   1.000
_cell.angle_alpha   90.00
_cell.angle_beta   90.00
_cell.angle_gamma   90.00
#
_symmetry.space_group_name_H-M   'P 1'
#
loop_
_entity.id
_entity.type
_entity.pdbx_description
1 polymer ?
#
loop_
_entity_poly.entity_id
_entity_poly.type
_entity_poly.pdbx_seq_one_letter_code
_entity_poly.pdbx_strand_id
1 'polypeptide(L)' 'MTDQNSNYVILFKAVSYALKAEKILKQEGLPHKLIPVPKHISSDCGVCLRINSDAKDKIVALLSGNVEVEEIRKLAE' A
#
# COMPACT_ATOMS: atom_id res chain seq x y z
N MET A 1 -5.60 17.84 -12.80
CA MET A 1 -5.67 17.10 -13.19
C MET A 1 -4.73 16.23 -13.05
N THR A 2 -3.96 16.20 -12.95
CA THR A 2 -2.98 15.41 -12.96
C THR A 2 -2.68 14.67 -11.74
N ASP A 3 -3.15 15.03 -10.60
CA ASP A 3 -2.92 14.29 -9.42
C ASP A 3 -3.60 12.98 -9.38
N GLN A 4 -4.54 12.77 -10.23
CA GLN A 4 -5.21 11.51 -10.26
C GLN A 4 -4.28 10.38 -10.61
N ASN A 5 -3.08 10.69 -11.10
CA ASN A 5 -2.14 9.65 -11.41
C ASN A 5 -1.11 9.42 -10.32
N SER A 6 -1.24 10.11 -9.21
CA SER A 6 -0.32 9.91 -8.11
C SER A 6 -0.56 8.56 -7.47
N ASN A 7 0.52 7.84 -7.25
CA ASN A 7 0.46 6.54 -6.62
C ASN A 7 1.27 6.55 -5.34
N TYR A 8 0.86 5.70 -4.42
CA TYR A 8 1.58 5.51 -3.17
C TYR A 8 1.85 4.02 -3.00
N VAL A 9 2.89 3.70 -2.27
CA VAL A 9 3.16 2.32 -1.89
C VAL A 9 3.13 2.23 -0.38
N ILE A 10 2.53 1.16 0.11
CA ILE A 10 2.46 0.88 1.53
C ILE A 10 3.42 -0.25 1.81
N LEU A 11 4.41 0.03 2.64
CA LEU A 11 5.45 -0.92 2.97
C LEU A 11 5.11 -1.60 4.29
N PHE A 12 5.39 -2.90 4.36
CA PHE A 12 5.07 -3.69 5.54
C PHE A 12 6.34 -4.33 6.08
N LYS A 13 6.31 -4.74 7.34
CA LYS A 13 7.47 -5.35 7.95
C LYS A 13 7.63 -6.82 7.56
N ALA A 14 6.56 -7.44 7.13
CA ALA A 14 6.60 -8.84 6.74
C ALA A 14 5.56 -9.09 5.67
N VAL A 15 5.80 -10.14 4.87
CA VAL A 15 4.88 -10.52 3.80
C VAL A 15 3.49 -10.82 4.36
N SER A 16 3.43 -11.44 5.53
CA SER A 16 2.14 -11.79 6.12
C SER A 16 1.26 -10.56 6.36
N TYR A 17 1.86 -9.45 6.74
CA TYR A 17 1.11 -8.22 6.93
C TYR A 17 0.61 -7.68 5.61
N ALA A 18 1.43 -7.77 4.57
CA ALA A 18 1.02 -7.31 3.24
C ALA A 18 -0.16 -8.13 2.73
N LEU A 19 -0.12 -9.44 2.92
CA LEU A 19 -1.19 -10.30 2.47
C LEU A 19 -2.47 -10.06 3.25
N LYS A 20 -2.35 -9.79 4.54
CA LYS A 20 -3.52 -9.48 5.35
C LYS A 20 -4.15 -8.17 4.90
N ALA A 21 -3.32 -7.18 4.61
CA ALA A 21 -3.81 -5.90 4.13
C ALA A 21 -4.52 -6.06 2.79
N GLU A 22 -3.94 -6.85 1.90
CA GLU A 22 -4.56 -7.10 0.60
C GLU A 22 -5.94 -7.73 0.77
N LYS A 23 -6.06 -8.67 1.67
CA LYS A 23 -7.34 -9.33 1.90
C LYS A 23 -8.38 -8.33 2.40
N ILE A 24 -7.99 -7.45 3.31
CA ILE A 24 -8.91 -6.44 3.83
C ILE A 24 -9.38 -5.51 2.71
N LEU A 25 -8.45 -5.05 1.89
CA LEU A 25 -8.80 -4.13 0.82
C LEU A 25 -9.67 -4.80 -0.23
N LYS A 26 -9.43 -6.08 -0.49
CA LYS A 26 -10.24 -6.83 -1.43
C LYS A 26 -11.67 -6.96 -0.91
N GLN A 27 -11.84 -7.22 0.37
CA GLN A 27 -13.16 -7.33 0.95
C GLN A 27 -13.92 -6.02 0.90
N GLU A 28 -13.21 -4.91 0.99
CA GLU A 28 -13.82 -3.59 0.95
C GLU A 28 -13.99 -3.06 -0.47
N GLY A 29 -13.49 -3.79 -1.44
CA GLY A 29 -13.60 -3.34 -2.82
C GLY A 29 -12.74 -2.15 -3.16
N LEU A 30 -11.66 -1.92 -2.44
CA LEU A 30 -10.79 -0.78 -2.67
C LEU A 30 -9.68 -1.13 -3.66
N PRO A 31 -9.39 -0.23 -4.61
CA PRO A 31 -8.37 -0.52 -5.62
C PRO A 31 -6.98 -0.61 -4.99
N HIS A 32 -6.25 -1.63 -5.36
CA HIS A 32 -4.90 -1.86 -4.87
C HIS A 32 -4.21 -2.86 -5.78
N LYS A 33 -2.89 -2.94 -5.66
CA LYS A 33 -2.13 -3.94 -6.39
C LYS A 33 -0.92 -4.33 -5.57
N LEU A 34 -0.72 -5.64 -5.41
CA LEU A 34 0.46 -6.14 -4.70
C LEU A 34 1.60 -6.22 -5.70
N ILE A 35 2.70 -5.53 -5.41
CA ILE A 35 3.84 -5.45 -6.31
C ILE A 35 5.13 -5.68 -5.53
N PRO A 36 6.21 -6.05 -6.22
CA PRO A 36 7.51 -6.10 -5.57
C PRO A 36 7.93 -4.69 -5.16
N VAL A 37 8.66 -4.59 -4.06
CA VAL A 37 9.15 -3.29 -3.62
C VAL A 37 10.09 -2.73 -4.67
N PRO A 38 9.89 -1.47 -5.12
CA PRO A 38 10.79 -0.87 -6.10
C PRO A 38 12.23 -0.85 -5.60
N LYS A 39 13.17 -0.95 -6.54
CA LYS A 39 14.58 -1.07 -6.19
C LYS A 39 15.11 0.11 -5.38
N HIS A 40 14.57 1.28 -5.62
CA HIS A 40 15.05 2.47 -4.91
C HIS A 40 14.44 2.60 -3.51
N ILE A 41 13.60 1.67 -3.12
CA ILE A 41 12.98 1.68 -1.79
C ILE A 41 13.47 0.45 -1.05
N SER A 42 13.95 0.65 0.17
CA SER A 42 14.43 -0.44 0.98
C SER A 42 13.31 -0.93 1.88
N SER A 43 13.12 -2.24 1.92
CA SER A 43 12.09 -2.83 2.77
C SER A 43 12.43 -4.28 3.03
N ASP A 44 12.18 -4.73 4.25
CA ASP A 44 12.42 -6.12 4.62
C ASP A 44 11.39 -7.06 4.04
N CYS A 45 10.25 -6.53 3.67
CA CYS A 45 9.14 -7.36 3.23
C CYS A 45 9.30 -7.91 1.82
N GLY A 46 9.88 -7.16 0.93
CA GLY A 46 10.03 -7.58 -0.47
C GLY A 46 8.83 -7.30 -1.34
N VAL A 47 7.66 -7.10 -0.78
CA VAL A 47 6.46 -6.73 -1.52
C VAL A 47 5.77 -5.57 -0.83
N CYS A 48 5.00 -4.83 -1.59
CA CYS A 48 4.26 -3.71 -1.06
C CYS A 48 2.94 -3.58 -1.80
N LEU A 49 2.05 -2.75 -1.29
CA LEU A 49 0.77 -2.49 -1.95
C LEU A 49 0.83 -1.15 -2.63
N ARG A 50 0.50 -1.12 -3.92
CA ARG A 50 0.39 0.12 -4.65
C ARG A 50 -1.06 0.57 -4.65
N ILE A 51 -1.27 1.82 -4.29
CA ILE A 51 -2.61 2.41 -4.26
C ILE A 51 -2.53 3.79 -4.89
N ASN A 52 -3.66 4.33 -5.32
CA ASN A 52 -3.62 5.66 -5.86
C ASN A 52 -4.09 6.67 -4.81
N SER A 53 -3.85 7.95 -5.09
CA SER A 53 -4.09 8.99 -4.11
C SER A 53 -5.58 9.13 -3.76
N ASP A 54 -6.46 8.76 -4.67
CA ASP A 54 -7.89 8.90 -4.41
C ASP A 54 -8.36 8.04 -3.26
N ALA A 55 -7.79 6.86 -3.11
CA ALA A 55 -8.21 5.93 -2.08
C ALA A 55 -7.24 5.88 -0.90
N LYS A 56 -6.18 6.68 -0.95
CA LYS A 56 -5.14 6.57 0.06
C LYS A 56 -5.64 6.76 1.48
N ASP A 57 -6.37 7.85 1.72
CA ASP A 57 -6.81 8.14 3.08
C ASP A 57 -7.73 7.07 3.61
N LYS A 58 -8.63 6.58 2.77
CA LYS A 58 -9.56 5.55 3.18
C LYS A 58 -8.82 4.25 3.48
N ILE A 59 -7.87 3.89 2.63
CA ILE A 59 -7.11 2.67 2.82
C ILE A 59 -6.26 2.75 4.09
N VAL A 60 -5.61 3.88 4.31
CA VAL A 60 -4.78 4.06 5.50
C VAL A 60 -5.63 3.95 6.75
N ALA A 61 -6.80 4.58 6.75
CA ALA A 61 -7.68 4.52 7.90
C ALA A 61 -8.15 3.09 8.16
N LEU A 62 -8.43 2.36 7.09
CA LEU A 62 -8.91 1.00 7.23
C LEU A 62 -7.83 0.06 7.75
N LEU A 63 -6.60 0.22 7.30
CA LEU A 63 -5.50 -0.63 7.73
C LEU A 63 -5.02 -0.28 9.14
N SER A 64 -5.18 0.97 9.53
CA SER A 64 -4.75 1.41 10.84
C SER A 64 -5.49 0.63 11.91
N GLY A 65 -4.78 -0.02 12.81
CA GLY A 65 -5.41 -0.82 13.85
C GLY A 65 -5.68 -2.25 13.44
N ASN A 66 -5.59 -2.57 12.15
CA ASN A 66 -5.80 -3.92 11.68
C ASN A 66 -4.52 -4.58 11.20
N VAL A 67 -3.62 -3.80 10.64
CA VAL A 67 -2.37 -4.30 10.09
C VAL A 67 -1.28 -3.32 10.44
N GLU A 68 -0.13 -3.85 10.81
CA GLU A 68 1.01 -2.99 11.11
C GLU A 68 1.67 -2.56 9.80
N VAL A 69 1.72 -1.26 9.57
CA VAL A 69 2.28 -0.67 8.35
C VAL A 69 3.63 -0.07 8.71
N GLU A 70 4.65 -0.37 7.91
CA GLU A 70 5.97 0.16 8.17
C GLU A 70 6.08 1.61 7.70
N GLU A 71 5.65 1.87 6.48
CA GLU A 71 5.81 3.21 5.92
C GLU A 71 4.89 3.36 4.72
N ILE A 72 4.47 4.58 4.45
CA ILE A 72 3.70 4.90 3.25
C ILE A 72 4.51 5.93 2.50
N ARG A 73 4.84 5.65 1.23
CA ARG A 73 5.67 6.54 0.42
C ARG A 73 4.96 6.86 -0.87
N LYS A 74 5.14 8.10 -1.32
CA LYS A 74 4.63 8.48 -2.62
C LYS A 74 5.56 7.90 -3.69
N LEU A 75 4.97 7.28 -4.69
CA LEU A 75 5.75 6.69 -5.76
C LEU A 75 5.98 7.76 -6.81
N ALA A 76 7.24 8.04 -7.10
CA ALA A 76 7.56 9.02 -8.12
C ALA A 76 7.31 8.44 -9.50
N GLU A 77 6.76 9.26 -10.36
CA GLU A 77 6.45 8.82 -11.71
C GLU A 77 7.37 9.44 -12.72
#